data_c9fdc223c6eef56f76a942d734b78683
#
_entry.id   c9fdc223c6eef56f76a942d734b78683
#
_cell.length_a   1.000
_cell.length_b   1.000
_cell.length_c   1.000
_cell.angle_alpha   90.00
_cell.angle_beta   90.00
_cell.angle_gamma   90.00
#
_symmetry.space_group_name_H-M   'P 1'
#
loop_
_entity.id
_entity.type
_entity.pdbx_description
1 polymer ?
#
loop_
_entity_poly.entity_id
_entity_poly.type
_entity_poly.pdbx_seq_one_letter_code
_entity_poly.pdbx_strand_id
1 'polypeptide(L)'
;MHRNLAVSYLICLAPLLASLTVVMPNSVVAQQELPAAEKIDFNRARELFQKRQKGEKLTDDEDAYLRKAIAARRGSDGPAPAAPAPREKTGLIPLSDMTADDRYQGEDGGLYGAGRNAPPATHENAARVELSQIRPLNAAGEPAETGRVVFISISMSNATQEFSRFKQLADADSAKSDLLTIVDCAQGGQAMAEWAPADARPWTVAEQTLARAGVTSRQVQVAWIKLANKGPRGTLKEHGRKLEQDTTAVIQNAKSRFPNLRIAYLSSRIYGGYAVNALNPEPYAYESAFVARWLIQNQVKGDAALNYSAEKGPIKAPLLLWGPYLWADGTSPRKSDQLIYTRGDLAGDGTHPSDAGRTKVARLMVDFFKTDPLSKTWFTRQALPNR
;
A
#
# COMPACT_ATOMS: atom_id res chain seq x y z
N MET A 1 72.13 -21.99 16.10
CA MET A 1 73.19 -20.95 16.23
C MET A 1 72.59 -19.73 16.80
N HIS A 2 72.99 -19.48 18.03
CA HIS A 2 73.22 -18.22 18.73
C HIS A 2 72.12 -17.13 18.74
N ARG A 3 71.44 -16.92 19.91
CA ARG A 3 71.82 -16.07 21.08
C ARG A 3 71.75 -14.59 20.70
N ASN A 4 71.08 -13.70 21.39
CA ASN A 4 71.18 -13.40 22.81
C ASN A 4 70.01 -12.53 23.32
N LEU A 5 69.67 -12.76 24.57
CA LEU A 5 68.97 -11.90 25.53
C LEU A 5 69.63 -10.56 25.74
N ALA A 6 68.89 -9.51 26.13
CA ALA A 6 69.31 -8.48 27.03
C ALA A 6 68.10 -8.02 27.87
N VAL A 7 68.17 -8.34 29.12
CA VAL A 7 67.44 -7.80 30.28
C VAL A 7 68.11 -6.53 30.70
N SER A 8 67.36 -5.46 30.99
CA SER A 8 67.89 -4.35 31.81
C SER A 8 66.83 -3.84 32.77
N TYR A 9 67.15 -3.98 34.02
CA TYR A 9 66.50 -3.34 35.15
C TYR A 9 66.78 -1.83 35.13
N LEU A 10 65.91 -0.99 35.69
CA LEU A 10 66.23 -0.01 36.72
C LEU A 10 65.01 0.87 37.09
N ILE A 11 64.71 0.78 38.34
CA ILE A 11 64.74 1.74 39.45
C ILE A 11 63.60 2.73 39.57
N CYS A 12 62.92 2.55 40.71
CA CYS A 12 61.92 3.43 41.33
C CYS A 12 62.55 4.81 41.65
N LEU A 13 61.78 5.85 41.43
CA LEU A 13 61.88 7.11 42.21
C LEU A 13 60.46 7.69 42.31
N ALA A 14 59.93 7.67 43.54
CA ALA A 14 58.74 8.42 43.90
C ALA A 14 59.15 9.85 44.31
N PRO A 15 58.39 10.86 43.97
CA PRO A 15 58.29 12.05 44.75
C PRO A 15 57.00 12.16 45.52
N LEU A 16 57.07 12.35 46.79
CA LEU A 16 56.06 12.91 47.67
C LEU A 16 55.49 14.20 47.05
N LEU A 17 54.19 14.27 46.87
CA LEU A 17 53.49 15.53 46.68
C LEU A 17 52.35 15.65 47.69
N ALA A 18 52.45 16.72 48.44
CA ALA A 18 51.62 17.13 49.56
C ALA A 18 50.17 17.32 49.11
N SER A 19 49.24 16.77 49.86
CA SER A 19 47.80 16.95 49.71
C SER A 19 47.42 18.38 50.11
N LEU A 20 47.03 19.18 49.13
CA LEU A 20 46.28 20.43 49.35
C LEU A 20 44.80 20.11 49.23
N THR A 21 44.11 19.99 50.37
CA THR A 21 42.65 19.90 50.46
C THR A 21 42.01 21.26 50.15
N VAL A 22 41.55 21.46 48.95
CA VAL A 22 40.69 22.61 48.63
C VAL A 22 39.24 22.21 49.00
N VAL A 23 38.75 22.81 50.08
CA VAL A 23 37.33 22.74 50.45
C VAL A 23 36.55 23.60 49.48
N MET A 24 35.82 22.96 48.54
CA MET A 24 34.84 23.62 47.72
C MET A 24 33.51 23.73 48.49
N PRO A 25 32.81 24.88 48.47
CA PRO A 25 31.50 24.97 49.11
C PRO A 25 30.48 24.13 48.36
N ASN A 26 29.68 23.33 49.07
CA ASN A 26 28.55 22.59 48.60
C ASN A 26 27.51 23.57 48.00
N SER A 27 27.49 23.70 46.69
CA SER A 27 26.34 24.24 45.98
C SER A 27 25.29 23.17 45.91
N VAL A 28 24.23 23.28 46.73
CA VAL A 28 23.00 22.53 46.61
C VAL A 28 22.35 22.95 45.32
N VAL A 29 22.58 22.20 44.25
CA VAL A 29 21.76 22.30 43.02
C VAL A 29 20.40 21.68 43.36
N ALA A 30 19.40 22.53 43.54
CA ALA A 30 18.02 22.08 43.62
C ALA A 30 17.72 21.25 42.38
N GLN A 31 17.47 19.96 42.53
CA GLN A 31 16.87 19.13 41.49
C GLN A 31 15.49 19.68 41.22
N GLN A 32 15.35 20.44 40.12
CA GLN A 32 14.02 20.72 39.54
C GLN A 32 13.42 19.37 39.16
N GLU A 33 12.42 18.94 39.91
CA GLU A 33 11.55 17.83 39.48
C GLU A 33 10.97 18.17 38.11
N LEU A 34 11.35 17.35 37.12
CA LEU A 34 10.72 17.42 35.79
C LEU A 34 9.22 17.20 35.98
N PRO A 35 8.36 18.06 35.40
CA PRO A 35 6.92 17.89 35.50
C PRO A 35 6.54 16.49 34.99
N ALA A 36 5.70 15.79 35.76
CA ALA A 36 5.19 14.48 35.41
C ALA A 36 4.65 14.49 34.00
N ALA A 37 5.10 13.58 33.14
CA ALA A 37 4.69 13.51 31.76
C ALA A 37 3.16 13.44 31.68
N GLU A 38 2.55 14.50 31.15
CA GLU A 38 1.11 14.65 31.00
C GLU A 38 0.57 13.44 30.18
N LYS A 39 -0.27 12.61 30.81
CA LYS A 39 -0.88 11.46 30.15
C LYS A 39 -1.72 11.95 28.98
N ILE A 40 -1.33 11.51 27.76
CA ILE A 40 -2.02 11.89 26.55
C ILE A 40 -3.34 11.11 26.45
N ASP A 41 -4.46 11.85 26.36
CA ASP A 41 -5.77 11.28 26.05
C ASP A 41 -5.93 11.10 24.54
N PHE A 42 -5.82 9.87 24.07
CA PHE A 42 -5.97 9.55 22.66
C PHE A 42 -7.40 9.69 22.13
N ASN A 43 -8.43 9.75 22.99
CA ASN A 43 -9.80 10.03 22.56
C ASN A 43 -9.94 11.52 22.20
N ARG A 44 -9.44 12.42 23.05
CA ARG A 44 -9.35 13.84 22.75
C ARG A 44 -8.54 14.09 21.45
N ALA A 45 -7.41 13.42 21.28
CA ALA A 45 -6.62 13.53 20.05
C ALA A 45 -7.39 13.09 18.80
N ARG A 46 -8.24 12.05 18.92
CA ARG A 46 -9.11 11.58 17.84
C ARG A 46 -10.18 12.60 17.47
N GLU A 47 -10.81 13.21 18.45
CA GLU A 47 -11.81 14.27 18.22
C GLU A 47 -11.20 15.49 17.52
N LEU A 48 -10.03 15.94 17.95
CA LEU A 48 -9.30 17.03 17.31
C LEU A 48 -8.89 16.69 15.88
N PHE A 49 -8.48 15.45 15.63
CA PHE A 49 -8.18 14.98 14.29
C PHE A 49 -9.44 14.98 13.39
N GLN A 50 -10.60 14.59 13.93
CA GLN A 50 -11.87 14.62 13.21
C GLN A 50 -12.33 16.04 12.91
N LYS A 51 -12.19 16.99 13.86
CA LYS A 51 -12.44 18.42 13.63
C LYS A 51 -11.62 18.93 12.44
N ARG A 52 -10.30 18.66 12.45
CA ARG A 52 -9.42 19.05 11.34
C ARG A 52 -9.83 18.42 10.00
N GLN A 53 -10.27 17.16 9.99
CA GLN A 53 -10.75 16.49 8.76
C GLN A 53 -12.04 17.09 8.21
N LYS A 54 -12.89 17.67 9.08
CA LYS A 54 -14.12 18.38 8.67
C LYS A 54 -13.86 19.81 8.18
N GLY A 55 -12.59 20.25 8.17
CA GLY A 55 -12.21 21.61 7.79
C GLY A 55 -12.42 22.65 8.91
N GLU A 56 -12.72 22.22 10.12
CA GLU A 56 -12.83 23.08 11.29
C GLU A 56 -11.42 23.55 11.73
N LYS A 57 -11.29 24.84 12.03
CA LYS A 57 -10.02 25.42 12.49
C LYS A 57 -9.76 24.99 13.94
N LEU A 58 -8.62 24.35 14.19
CA LEU A 58 -8.16 24.09 15.55
C LEU A 58 -7.52 25.33 16.13
N THR A 59 -7.61 25.51 17.45
CA THR A 59 -6.78 26.48 18.16
C THR A 59 -5.33 26.06 18.16
N ASP A 60 -4.40 26.98 18.43
CA ASP A 60 -2.97 26.68 18.48
C ASP A 60 -2.65 25.60 19.54
N ASP A 61 -3.35 25.63 20.69
CA ASP A 61 -3.21 24.61 21.75
C ASP A 61 -3.78 23.25 21.32
N GLU A 62 -4.93 23.23 20.64
CA GLU A 62 -5.52 21.99 20.09
C GLU A 62 -4.61 21.35 19.05
N ASP A 63 -4.00 22.16 18.18
CA ASP A 63 -3.09 21.67 17.14
C ASP A 63 -1.74 21.21 17.73
N ALA A 64 -1.23 21.92 18.76
CA ALA A 64 -0.04 21.51 19.52
C ALA A 64 -0.29 20.18 20.27
N TYR A 65 -1.45 20.04 20.92
CA TYR A 65 -1.85 18.81 21.59
C TYR A 65 -1.99 17.64 20.60
N LEU A 66 -2.64 17.87 19.47
CA LEU A 66 -2.78 16.86 18.42
C LEU A 66 -1.42 16.41 17.87
N ARG A 67 -0.49 17.35 17.63
CA ARG A 67 0.90 17.02 17.24
C ARG A 67 1.61 16.19 18.30
N LYS A 68 1.48 16.54 19.60
CA LYS A 68 2.06 15.81 20.73
C LYS A 68 1.48 14.39 20.83
N ALA A 69 0.17 14.23 20.67
CA ALA A 69 -0.48 12.92 20.69
C ALA A 69 -0.08 12.03 19.50
N ILE A 70 0.05 12.60 18.31
CA ILE A 70 0.54 11.89 17.12
C ILE A 70 1.99 11.45 17.33
N ALA A 71 2.84 12.31 17.90
CA ALA A 71 4.23 12.00 18.21
C ALA A 71 4.36 10.88 19.26
N ALA A 72 3.55 10.93 20.32
CA ALA A 72 3.55 9.90 21.36
C ALA A 72 3.07 8.53 20.87
N ARG A 73 2.07 8.51 19.98
CA ARG A 73 1.61 7.27 19.35
C ARG A 73 2.70 6.66 18.42
N ARG A 74 3.54 7.51 17.84
CA ARG A 74 4.72 7.07 17.07
C ARG A 74 5.88 6.59 17.95
N GLY A 75 5.98 7.11 19.18
CA GLY A 75 7.05 6.78 20.12
C GLY A 75 6.94 5.41 20.79
N SER A 76 5.73 4.79 20.78
CA SER A 76 5.51 3.45 21.34
C SER A 76 6.14 2.32 20.52
N ASP A 77 6.47 2.58 19.24
CA ASP A 77 7.01 1.57 18.29
C ASP A 77 8.52 1.74 18.02
N GLY A 78 9.26 2.48 18.86
CA GLY A 78 10.66 2.84 18.64
C GLY A 78 10.83 3.86 17.51
N PRO A 79 11.99 4.54 17.38
CA PRO A 79 12.21 5.51 16.32
C PRO A 79 12.07 4.84 14.95
N ALA A 80 11.13 5.32 14.15
CA ALA A 80 11.05 4.91 12.75
C ALA A 80 12.40 5.25 12.09
N PRO A 81 12.95 4.38 11.24
CA PRO A 81 14.13 4.73 10.49
C PRO A 81 13.89 6.04 9.75
N ALA A 82 14.87 6.94 9.78
CA ALA A 82 14.79 8.17 9.00
C ALA A 82 14.49 7.81 7.54
N ALA A 83 13.55 8.52 6.92
CA ALA A 83 13.32 8.36 5.50
C ALA A 83 14.65 8.62 4.76
N PRO A 84 15.01 7.79 3.77
CA PRO A 84 16.19 8.06 2.97
C PRO A 84 16.06 9.42 2.28
N ALA A 85 17.19 10.08 1.98
CA ALA A 85 17.17 11.33 1.24
C ALA A 85 16.42 11.15 -0.10
N PRO A 86 15.62 12.14 -0.52
CA PRO A 86 14.90 12.08 -1.79
C PRO A 86 15.83 11.77 -2.97
N ARG A 87 15.42 10.89 -3.87
CA ARG A 87 16.18 10.47 -5.04
C ARG A 87 15.31 10.54 -6.29
N GLU A 88 15.89 11.02 -7.38
CA GLU A 88 15.21 11.05 -8.68
C GLU A 88 15.06 9.66 -9.30
N LYS A 89 15.96 8.73 -8.94
CA LYS A 89 15.94 7.32 -9.33
C LYS A 89 16.70 6.49 -8.30
N THR A 90 16.43 5.21 -8.24
CA THR A 90 17.08 4.26 -7.33
C THR A 90 18.06 3.33 -8.04
N GLY A 91 17.93 3.14 -9.34
CA GLY A 91 18.65 2.15 -10.13
C GLY A 91 17.98 0.77 -10.10
N LEU A 92 16.80 0.64 -9.46
CA LEU A 92 16.03 -0.60 -9.48
C LEU A 92 15.34 -0.79 -10.84
N ILE A 93 15.31 -2.03 -11.31
CA ILE A 93 14.65 -2.39 -12.57
C ILE A 93 13.15 -2.64 -12.29
N PRO A 94 12.21 -1.99 -13.01
CA PRO A 94 10.79 -2.31 -12.89
C PRO A 94 10.54 -3.81 -13.03
N LEU A 95 9.67 -4.38 -12.18
CA LEU A 95 9.40 -5.81 -12.18
C LEU A 95 8.96 -6.33 -13.57
N SER A 96 8.22 -5.51 -14.33
CA SER A 96 7.83 -5.81 -15.71
C SER A 96 8.99 -5.81 -16.71
N ASP A 97 10.10 -5.15 -16.38
CA ASP A 97 11.28 -5.02 -17.25
C ASP A 97 12.40 -5.99 -16.87
N MET A 98 12.31 -6.61 -15.68
CA MET A 98 13.22 -7.67 -15.23
C MET A 98 12.98 -8.94 -16.03
N THR A 99 14.07 -9.56 -16.47
CA THR A 99 14.09 -10.86 -17.16
C THR A 99 14.04 -12.03 -16.17
N ALA A 100 14.04 -13.25 -16.70
CA ALA A 100 14.16 -14.47 -15.87
C ALA A 100 15.51 -14.60 -15.15
N ASP A 101 16.56 -13.90 -15.64
CA ASP A 101 17.92 -13.96 -15.08
C ASP A 101 18.21 -12.84 -14.08
N ASP A 102 17.47 -11.71 -14.16
CA ASP A 102 17.61 -10.63 -13.21
C ASP A 102 17.17 -11.08 -11.81
N ARG A 103 17.82 -10.52 -10.78
CA ARG A 103 17.51 -10.85 -9.37
C ARG A 103 17.42 -9.61 -8.52
N TYR A 104 16.38 -9.59 -7.68
CA TYR A 104 16.26 -8.65 -6.57
C TYR A 104 15.97 -9.43 -5.28
N GLN A 105 16.90 -9.42 -4.32
CA GLN A 105 16.81 -10.17 -3.06
C GLN A 105 16.40 -11.67 -3.25
N GLY A 106 16.87 -12.28 -4.34
CA GLY A 106 16.58 -13.68 -4.70
C GLY A 106 15.34 -13.86 -5.59
N GLU A 107 14.50 -12.86 -5.76
CA GLU A 107 13.33 -12.87 -6.64
C GLU A 107 13.74 -12.62 -8.10
N ASP A 108 13.15 -13.35 -9.04
CA ASP A 108 13.32 -13.17 -10.48
C ASP A 108 12.40 -12.05 -11.05
N GLY A 109 12.44 -11.84 -12.37
CA GLY A 109 11.66 -10.82 -13.06
C GLY A 109 10.29 -11.29 -13.56
N GLY A 110 9.52 -10.32 -14.07
CA GLY A 110 8.18 -10.50 -14.63
C GLY A 110 7.07 -10.47 -13.59
N LEU A 111 5.93 -9.94 -13.99
CA LEU A 111 4.73 -9.81 -13.14
C LEU A 111 4.21 -11.17 -12.66
N TYR A 112 4.43 -12.23 -13.42
CA TYR A 112 4.04 -13.59 -13.09
C TYR A 112 5.25 -14.50 -12.80
N GLY A 113 6.47 -13.95 -12.76
CA GLY A 113 7.73 -14.66 -12.57
C GLY A 113 8.32 -15.24 -13.85
N ALA A 114 9.59 -15.68 -13.79
CA ALA A 114 10.36 -16.17 -14.90
C ALA A 114 10.37 -15.22 -16.12
N GLY A 115 10.46 -13.90 -15.86
CA GLY A 115 10.46 -12.85 -16.87
C GLY A 115 9.12 -12.64 -17.59
N ARG A 116 8.02 -13.30 -17.18
CA ARG A 116 6.73 -13.25 -17.86
C ARG A 116 5.82 -12.18 -17.28
N ASN A 117 5.19 -11.39 -18.16
CA ASN A 117 4.21 -10.36 -17.80
C ASN A 117 2.75 -10.77 -18.10
N ALA A 118 2.54 -11.90 -18.76
CA ALA A 118 1.22 -12.48 -18.98
C ALA A 118 0.94 -13.62 -17.98
N PRO A 119 -0.32 -13.83 -17.58
CA PRO A 119 -0.69 -14.93 -16.71
C PRO A 119 -0.40 -16.30 -17.35
N PRO A 120 -0.17 -17.36 -16.56
CA PRO A 120 -0.17 -18.72 -17.07
C PRO A 120 -1.51 -19.05 -17.75
N ALA A 121 -1.49 -19.81 -18.84
CA ALA A 121 -2.68 -20.10 -19.64
C ALA A 121 -3.84 -20.70 -18.82
N THR A 122 -3.55 -21.56 -17.85
CA THR A 122 -4.57 -22.14 -16.95
C THR A 122 -5.23 -21.07 -16.08
N HIS A 123 -4.47 -20.10 -15.59
CA HIS A 123 -4.97 -19.00 -14.79
C HIS A 123 -5.75 -17.98 -15.64
N GLU A 124 -5.26 -17.70 -16.85
CA GLU A 124 -5.98 -16.85 -17.82
C GLU A 124 -7.32 -17.47 -18.21
N ASN A 125 -7.39 -18.77 -18.49
CA ASN A 125 -8.63 -19.45 -18.79
C ASN A 125 -9.62 -19.39 -17.61
N ALA A 126 -9.14 -19.61 -16.39
CA ALA A 126 -9.96 -19.47 -15.19
C ALA A 126 -10.49 -18.03 -15.03
N ALA A 127 -9.63 -17.03 -15.29
CA ALA A 127 -10.04 -15.63 -15.26
C ALA A 127 -11.15 -15.34 -16.29
N ARG A 128 -11.05 -15.88 -17.51
CA ARG A 128 -12.10 -15.75 -18.53
C ARG A 128 -13.43 -16.37 -18.09
N VAL A 129 -13.40 -17.50 -17.37
CA VAL A 129 -14.60 -18.12 -16.79
C VAL A 129 -15.23 -17.19 -15.75
N GLU A 130 -14.44 -16.67 -14.79
CA GLU A 130 -14.96 -15.73 -13.79
C GLU A 130 -15.47 -14.42 -14.41
N LEU A 131 -14.77 -13.88 -15.42
CA LEU A 131 -15.18 -12.68 -16.15
C LEU A 131 -16.53 -12.88 -16.88
N SER A 132 -16.80 -14.07 -17.42
CA SER A 132 -18.08 -14.39 -18.07
C SER A 132 -19.27 -14.37 -17.11
N GLN A 133 -19.03 -14.45 -15.81
CA GLN A 133 -20.04 -14.36 -14.77
C GLN A 133 -20.33 -12.91 -14.32
N ILE A 134 -19.50 -11.94 -14.74
CA ILE A 134 -19.74 -10.53 -14.43
C ILE A 134 -20.86 -10.01 -15.32
N ARG A 135 -21.97 -9.62 -14.70
CA ARG A 135 -23.18 -9.14 -15.37
C ARG A 135 -23.91 -8.17 -14.44
N PRO A 136 -24.80 -7.32 -14.98
CA PRO A 136 -25.58 -6.42 -14.16
C PRO A 136 -26.44 -7.17 -13.14
N LEU A 137 -26.37 -6.74 -11.86
CA LEU A 137 -27.11 -7.33 -10.73
C LEU A 137 -28.07 -6.29 -10.13
N ASN A 138 -29.25 -6.74 -9.73
CA ASN A 138 -30.17 -5.94 -8.90
C ASN A 138 -29.62 -5.78 -7.46
N ALA A 139 -30.33 -5.02 -6.61
CA ALA A 139 -29.90 -4.78 -5.24
C ALA A 139 -29.81 -6.05 -4.37
N ALA A 140 -30.54 -7.12 -4.73
CA ALA A 140 -30.48 -8.43 -4.08
C ALA A 140 -29.30 -9.28 -4.56
N GLY A 141 -28.55 -8.82 -5.58
CA GLY A 141 -27.41 -9.53 -6.16
C GLY A 141 -27.80 -10.58 -7.21
N GLU A 142 -28.99 -10.47 -7.78
CA GLU A 142 -29.48 -11.35 -8.82
C GLU A 142 -29.34 -10.69 -10.22
N PRO A 143 -29.14 -11.46 -11.29
CA PRO A 143 -29.03 -10.91 -12.63
C PRO A 143 -30.25 -10.07 -13.02
N ALA A 144 -30.04 -8.88 -13.57
CA ALA A 144 -31.10 -7.98 -14.01
C ALA A 144 -30.59 -7.03 -15.11
N GLU A 145 -31.33 -6.85 -16.19
CA GLU A 145 -30.93 -6.01 -17.32
C GLU A 145 -30.68 -4.56 -16.93
N THR A 146 -31.47 -4.03 -15.98
CA THR A 146 -31.31 -2.67 -15.41
C THR A 146 -30.42 -2.63 -14.18
N GLY A 147 -29.78 -3.75 -13.86
CA GLY A 147 -28.88 -3.87 -12.70
C GLY A 147 -27.56 -3.09 -12.86
N ARG A 148 -26.63 -3.34 -11.95
CA ARG A 148 -25.30 -2.71 -11.96
C ARG A 148 -24.19 -3.74 -11.84
N VAL A 149 -23.08 -3.49 -12.51
CA VAL A 149 -21.77 -4.06 -12.20
C VAL A 149 -21.09 -3.05 -11.29
N VAL A 150 -20.68 -3.44 -10.08
CA VAL A 150 -20.04 -2.53 -9.14
C VAL A 150 -18.56 -2.86 -9.02
N PHE A 151 -17.73 -1.85 -9.27
CA PHE A 151 -16.29 -1.88 -9.16
C PHE A 151 -15.83 -0.98 -8.01
N ILE A 152 -15.11 -1.54 -7.04
CA ILE A 152 -14.66 -0.82 -5.83
C ILE A 152 -13.14 -0.73 -5.74
N SER A 153 -12.65 0.24 -4.97
CA SER A 153 -11.27 0.29 -4.49
C SER A 153 -11.17 -0.15 -3.03
N ILE A 154 -10.06 -0.79 -2.65
CA ILE A 154 -9.70 -1.10 -1.26
C ILE A 154 -8.25 -0.70 -1.08
N SER A 155 -7.94 0.23 -0.21
CA SER A 155 -6.59 0.62 0.23
C SER A 155 -6.59 1.94 1.02
N MET A 156 -5.45 2.67 0.97
CA MET A 156 -5.12 3.86 1.74
C MET A 156 -5.27 5.18 0.94
N SER A 157 -4.76 6.28 1.52
CA SER A 157 -4.87 7.65 0.98
C SER A 157 -4.42 7.83 -0.47
N ASN A 158 -3.31 7.21 -0.86
CA ASN A 158 -2.86 7.29 -2.27
C ASN A 158 -3.91 6.66 -3.20
N ALA A 159 -4.44 5.48 -2.80
CA ALA A 159 -5.41 4.78 -3.61
C ALA A 159 -6.69 5.59 -3.77
N THR A 160 -7.24 6.19 -2.71
CA THR A 160 -8.45 7.01 -2.86
C THR A 160 -8.20 8.24 -3.73
N GLN A 161 -7.04 8.91 -3.62
CA GLN A 161 -6.72 10.05 -4.47
C GLN A 161 -6.61 9.67 -5.95
N GLU A 162 -6.04 8.52 -6.25
CA GLU A 162 -5.86 8.00 -7.60
C GLU A 162 -7.17 7.43 -8.16
N PHE A 163 -7.88 6.64 -7.37
CA PHE A 163 -9.12 5.99 -7.78
C PHE A 163 -10.28 6.97 -7.94
N SER A 164 -10.39 8.00 -7.09
CA SER A 164 -11.34 9.08 -7.26
C SER A 164 -11.10 9.85 -8.57
N ARG A 165 -9.84 10.11 -8.94
CA ARG A 165 -9.51 10.71 -10.24
C ARG A 165 -9.79 9.75 -11.39
N PHE A 166 -9.46 8.47 -11.24
CA PHE A 166 -9.82 7.44 -12.21
C PHE A 166 -11.32 7.38 -12.44
N LYS A 167 -12.13 7.37 -11.37
CA LYS A 167 -13.59 7.42 -11.47
C LYS A 167 -14.06 8.63 -12.29
N GLN A 168 -13.54 9.83 -12.02
CA GLN A 168 -13.89 11.03 -12.77
C GLN A 168 -13.59 10.90 -14.26
N LEU A 169 -12.40 10.39 -14.62
CA LEU A 169 -12.02 10.19 -16.03
C LEU A 169 -12.86 9.08 -16.69
N ALA A 170 -13.08 7.98 -15.98
CA ALA A 170 -13.86 6.86 -16.50
C ALA A 170 -15.34 7.24 -16.68
N ASP A 171 -15.95 7.98 -15.75
CA ASP A 171 -17.35 8.40 -15.86
C ASP A 171 -17.56 9.42 -17.00
N ALA A 172 -16.52 10.15 -17.41
CA ALA A 172 -16.54 11.04 -18.57
C ALA A 172 -16.21 10.32 -19.89
N ASP A 173 -15.74 9.07 -19.84
CA ASP A 173 -15.35 8.30 -21.03
C ASP A 173 -16.56 7.60 -21.65
N SER A 174 -16.91 7.95 -22.89
CA SER A 174 -18.02 7.37 -23.64
C SER A 174 -17.89 5.86 -23.89
N ALA A 175 -16.68 5.31 -23.81
CA ALA A 175 -16.45 3.88 -23.95
C ALA A 175 -16.82 3.08 -22.70
N LYS A 176 -16.90 3.73 -21.51
CA LYS A 176 -17.28 3.04 -20.26
C LYS A 176 -18.71 2.53 -20.35
N SER A 177 -18.97 1.32 -19.87
CA SER A 177 -20.30 0.74 -19.75
C SER A 177 -21.21 1.61 -18.86
N ASP A 178 -22.43 1.90 -19.32
CA ASP A 178 -23.46 2.63 -18.55
C ASP A 178 -23.94 1.82 -17.34
N LEU A 179 -23.78 0.51 -17.37
CA LEU A 179 -24.15 -0.40 -16.29
C LEU A 179 -23.05 -0.55 -15.23
N LEU A 180 -21.86 0.03 -15.48
CA LEU A 180 -20.74 0.03 -14.53
C LEU A 180 -20.82 1.20 -13.55
N THR A 181 -20.91 0.89 -12.28
CA THR A 181 -20.81 1.85 -11.16
C THR A 181 -19.47 1.71 -10.48
N ILE A 182 -18.67 2.76 -10.50
CA ILE A 182 -17.35 2.82 -9.84
C ILE A 182 -17.52 3.50 -8.48
N VAL A 183 -17.09 2.84 -7.39
CA VAL A 183 -17.22 3.36 -6.03
C VAL A 183 -15.87 3.34 -5.32
N ASP A 184 -15.37 4.51 -4.94
CA ASP A 184 -14.13 4.62 -4.18
C ASP A 184 -14.37 4.30 -2.70
N CYS A 185 -13.99 3.10 -2.28
CA CYS A 185 -14.05 2.65 -0.89
C CYS A 185 -12.70 2.77 -0.16
N ALA A 186 -11.61 3.13 -0.85
CA ALA A 186 -10.32 3.35 -0.23
C ALA A 186 -10.37 4.54 0.75
N GLN A 187 -9.55 4.50 1.80
CA GLN A 187 -9.66 5.45 2.90
C GLN A 187 -8.30 5.95 3.37
N GLY A 188 -8.19 7.24 3.62
CA GLY A 188 -6.98 7.85 4.17
C GLY A 188 -6.55 7.18 5.49
N GLY A 189 -5.27 6.82 5.60
CA GLY A 189 -4.70 6.19 6.78
C GLY A 189 -5.06 4.71 6.98
N GLN A 190 -5.76 4.07 6.04
CA GLN A 190 -6.14 2.65 6.12
C GLN A 190 -5.34 1.83 5.11
N ALA A 191 -4.15 1.36 5.52
CA ALA A 191 -3.32 0.42 4.73
C ALA A 191 -3.80 -1.03 4.96
N MET A 192 -3.12 -2.03 4.39
CA MET A 192 -3.59 -3.42 4.46
C MET A 192 -3.73 -3.91 5.91
N ALA A 193 -2.82 -3.56 6.80
CA ALA A 193 -2.89 -3.93 8.22
C ALA A 193 -4.15 -3.39 8.92
N GLU A 194 -4.65 -2.21 8.53
CA GLU A 194 -5.87 -1.63 9.10
C GLU A 194 -7.15 -2.22 8.50
N TRP A 195 -7.09 -2.77 7.29
CA TRP A 195 -8.20 -3.51 6.67
C TRP A 195 -8.24 -4.98 7.08
N ALA A 196 -7.09 -5.56 7.51
CA ALA A 196 -6.96 -6.99 7.78
C ALA A 196 -7.92 -7.56 8.83
N PRO A 197 -8.22 -6.90 9.97
CA PRO A 197 -9.22 -7.44 10.89
C PRO A 197 -10.63 -7.48 10.27
N ALA A 198 -11.35 -8.58 10.47
CA ALA A 198 -12.67 -8.78 9.85
C ALA A 198 -13.72 -7.78 10.32
N ASP A 199 -13.60 -7.25 11.53
CA ASP A 199 -14.47 -6.23 12.13
C ASP A 199 -13.91 -4.80 12.02
N ALA A 200 -12.84 -4.61 11.24
CA ALA A 200 -12.20 -3.31 11.10
C ALA A 200 -13.16 -2.24 10.55
N ARG A 201 -13.07 -1.04 11.13
CA ARG A 201 -13.90 0.12 10.74
C ARG A 201 -13.91 0.43 9.23
N PRO A 202 -12.79 0.29 8.49
CA PRO A 202 -12.81 0.54 7.04
C PRO A 202 -13.90 -0.22 6.29
N TRP A 203 -14.24 -1.43 6.70
CA TRP A 203 -15.30 -2.23 6.08
C TRP A 203 -16.68 -1.59 6.23
N THR A 204 -17.02 -1.15 7.45
CA THR A 204 -18.29 -0.44 7.70
C THR A 204 -18.38 0.85 6.87
N VAL A 205 -17.27 1.61 6.78
CA VAL A 205 -17.22 2.82 5.95
C VAL A 205 -17.38 2.49 4.47
N ALA A 206 -16.80 1.40 3.98
CA ALA A 206 -16.99 0.94 2.60
C ALA A 206 -18.46 0.61 2.30
N GLU A 207 -19.13 -0.14 3.18
CA GLU A 207 -20.56 -0.46 3.05
C GLU A 207 -21.45 0.80 3.04
N GLN A 208 -21.16 1.77 3.91
CA GLN A 208 -21.84 3.07 3.92
C GLN A 208 -21.58 3.87 2.62
N THR A 209 -20.39 3.74 2.05
CA THR A 209 -20.04 4.41 0.79
C THR A 209 -20.79 3.78 -0.39
N LEU A 210 -20.93 2.46 -0.42
CA LEU A 210 -21.77 1.77 -1.40
C LEU A 210 -23.23 2.22 -1.30
N ALA A 211 -23.80 2.27 -0.08
CA ALA A 211 -25.16 2.73 0.14
C ALA A 211 -25.37 4.17 -0.35
N ARG A 212 -24.43 5.09 -0.08
CA ARG A 212 -24.49 6.48 -0.61
C ARG A 212 -24.40 6.54 -2.15
N ALA A 213 -23.74 5.57 -2.78
CA ALA A 213 -23.68 5.46 -4.22
C ALA A 213 -24.93 4.77 -4.82
N GLY A 214 -25.91 4.41 -4.00
CA GLY A 214 -27.15 3.75 -4.44
C GLY A 214 -26.97 2.30 -4.86
N VAL A 215 -25.92 1.63 -4.37
CA VAL A 215 -25.61 0.23 -4.65
C VAL A 215 -25.40 -0.58 -3.38
N THR A 216 -25.40 -1.90 -3.48
CA THR A 216 -25.29 -2.81 -2.34
C THR A 216 -24.02 -3.66 -2.41
N SER A 217 -23.61 -4.24 -1.27
CA SER A 217 -22.52 -5.21 -1.18
C SER A 217 -22.72 -6.41 -2.10
N ARG A 218 -23.98 -6.80 -2.39
CA ARG A 218 -24.31 -7.92 -3.27
C ARG A 218 -24.10 -7.62 -4.76
N GLN A 219 -24.00 -6.34 -5.14
CA GLN A 219 -23.73 -5.93 -6.52
C GLN A 219 -22.21 -5.81 -6.82
N VAL A 220 -21.35 -5.86 -5.80
CA VAL A 220 -19.89 -5.75 -5.98
C VAL A 220 -19.36 -7.01 -6.64
N GLN A 221 -18.75 -6.86 -7.82
CA GLN A 221 -18.20 -7.97 -8.61
C GLN A 221 -16.71 -7.82 -8.90
N VAL A 222 -16.19 -6.60 -8.83
CA VAL A 222 -14.80 -6.28 -9.15
C VAL A 222 -14.20 -5.41 -8.03
N ALA A 223 -12.95 -5.68 -7.66
CA ALA A 223 -12.20 -4.85 -6.74
C ALA A 223 -10.82 -4.49 -7.32
N TRP A 224 -10.35 -3.29 -7.01
CA TRP A 224 -8.96 -2.89 -7.17
C TRP A 224 -8.32 -2.72 -5.79
N ILE A 225 -7.20 -3.41 -5.57
CA ILE A 225 -6.49 -3.42 -4.29
C ILE A 225 -5.05 -2.94 -4.53
N LYS A 226 -4.71 -1.80 -3.97
CA LYS A 226 -3.34 -1.26 -4.03
C LYS A 226 -2.59 -1.61 -2.75
N LEU A 227 -1.51 -2.38 -2.87
CA LEU A 227 -0.83 -2.97 -1.73
C LEU A 227 0.13 -2.00 -1.05
N ALA A 228 -0.05 -1.81 0.25
CA ALA A 228 0.96 -1.23 1.15
C ALA A 228 0.60 -1.46 2.62
N ASN A 229 1.64 -1.54 3.46
CA ASN A 229 1.56 -1.26 4.89
C ASN A 229 2.26 0.06 5.22
N LYS A 230 1.96 0.65 6.38
CA LYS A 230 2.57 1.90 6.85
C LYS A 230 3.87 1.60 7.60
N GLY A 231 4.93 2.34 7.26
CA GLY A 231 6.20 2.26 7.95
C GLY A 231 6.80 0.86 7.97
N PRO A 232 6.87 0.17 6.81
CA PRO A 232 7.46 -1.17 6.76
C PRO A 232 8.91 -1.13 7.22
N ARG A 233 9.39 -2.24 7.78
CA ARG A 233 10.77 -2.37 8.30
C ARG A 233 11.34 -3.72 7.90
N GLY A 234 12.66 -3.78 7.84
CA GLY A 234 13.38 -5.01 7.53
C GLY A 234 13.52 -5.27 6.03
N THR A 235 13.87 -6.48 5.69
CA THR A 235 14.06 -6.96 4.31
C THR A 235 12.73 -7.23 3.61
N LEU A 236 12.74 -7.35 2.29
CA LEU A 236 11.57 -7.80 1.52
C LEU A 236 10.95 -9.07 2.11
N LYS A 237 11.79 -10.03 2.54
CA LYS A 237 11.29 -11.27 3.14
C LYS A 237 10.50 -11.04 4.43
N GLU A 238 10.89 -10.06 5.25
CA GLU A 238 10.24 -9.78 6.53
C GLU A 238 8.97 -8.94 6.34
N HIS A 239 9.12 -7.71 5.83
CA HIS A 239 7.96 -6.83 5.65
C HIS A 239 7.01 -7.29 4.55
N GLY A 240 7.54 -7.93 3.48
CA GLY A 240 6.75 -8.46 2.38
C GLY A 240 5.85 -9.60 2.84
N ARG A 241 6.34 -10.52 3.70
CA ARG A 241 5.48 -11.58 4.29
C ARG A 241 4.38 -11.01 5.18
N LYS A 242 4.67 -9.94 5.92
CA LYS A 242 3.63 -9.26 6.70
C LYS A 242 2.57 -8.61 5.80
N LEU A 243 2.99 -7.94 4.74
CA LEU A 243 2.09 -7.34 3.76
C LEU A 243 1.26 -8.41 3.01
N GLU A 244 1.86 -9.54 2.65
CA GLU A 244 1.19 -10.69 2.05
C GLU A 244 0.10 -11.26 2.98
N GLN A 245 0.43 -11.47 4.26
CA GLN A 245 -0.51 -11.95 5.27
C GLN A 245 -1.70 -11.00 5.46
N ASP A 246 -1.42 -9.70 5.63
CA ASP A 246 -2.47 -8.69 5.79
C ASP A 246 -3.35 -8.60 4.55
N THR A 247 -2.75 -8.62 3.35
CA THR A 247 -3.49 -8.57 2.08
C THR A 247 -4.33 -9.83 1.87
N THR A 248 -3.82 -11.01 2.24
CA THR A 248 -4.62 -12.26 2.22
C THR A 248 -5.87 -12.13 3.07
N ALA A 249 -5.75 -11.60 4.30
CA ALA A 249 -6.89 -11.36 5.17
C ALA A 249 -7.87 -10.34 4.55
N VAL A 250 -7.37 -9.27 3.96
CA VAL A 250 -8.19 -8.27 3.24
C VAL A 250 -8.97 -8.91 2.09
N ILE A 251 -8.32 -9.74 1.27
CA ILE A 251 -8.94 -10.45 0.15
C ILE A 251 -10.06 -11.38 0.63
N GLN A 252 -9.82 -12.14 1.72
CA GLN A 252 -10.80 -13.04 2.32
C GLN A 252 -12.00 -12.27 2.90
N ASN A 253 -11.74 -11.19 3.61
CA ASN A 253 -12.80 -10.33 4.15
C ASN A 253 -13.62 -9.66 3.04
N ALA A 254 -12.97 -9.22 1.97
CA ALA A 254 -13.66 -8.67 0.80
C ALA A 254 -14.60 -9.72 0.18
N LYS A 255 -14.12 -10.96 -0.02
CA LYS A 255 -14.96 -12.04 -0.57
C LYS A 255 -16.13 -12.39 0.35
N SER A 256 -15.92 -12.43 1.66
CA SER A 256 -16.98 -12.70 2.64
C SER A 256 -18.07 -11.61 2.65
N ARG A 257 -17.68 -10.33 2.53
CA ARG A 257 -18.60 -9.18 2.55
C ARG A 257 -19.28 -8.91 1.21
N PHE A 258 -18.60 -9.25 0.14
CA PHE A 258 -19.04 -9.07 -1.23
C PHE A 258 -19.18 -10.43 -1.92
N PRO A 259 -20.29 -11.17 -1.67
CA PRO A 259 -20.42 -12.58 -2.09
C PRO A 259 -20.29 -12.76 -3.61
N ASN A 260 -20.67 -11.75 -4.40
CA ASN A 260 -20.56 -11.76 -5.85
C ASN A 260 -19.21 -11.23 -6.39
N LEU A 261 -18.24 -10.91 -5.51
CA LEU A 261 -16.90 -10.50 -5.94
C LEU A 261 -16.22 -11.64 -6.69
N ARG A 262 -15.96 -11.42 -7.99
CA ARG A 262 -15.38 -12.39 -8.91
C ARG A 262 -13.90 -12.18 -9.12
N ILE A 263 -13.48 -10.93 -9.35
CA ILE A 263 -12.10 -10.57 -9.69
C ILE A 263 -11.59 -9.51 -8.73
N ALA A 264 -10.37 -9.68 -8.26
CA ALA A 264 -9.61 -8.60 -7.61
C ALA A 264 -8.31 -8.33 -8.39
N TYR A 265 -8.16 -7.07 -8.83
CA TYR A 265 -6.95 -6.58 -9.49
C TYR A 265 -6.00 -6.01 -8.45
N LEU A 266 -4.81 -6.59 -8.35
CA LEU A 266 -3.76 -6.16 -7.42
C LEU A 266 -2.80 -5.19 -8.11
N SER A 267 -2.45 -4.09 -7.47
CA SER A 267 -1.45 -3.14 -7.97
C SER A 267 -0.41 -2.81 -6.92
N SER A 268 0.81 -2.57 -7.39
CA SER A 268 1.92 -2.04 -6.59
C SER A 268 1.71 -0.57 -6.20
N ARG A 269 2.61 -0.05 -5.39
CA ARG A 269 2.77 1.38 -5.15
C ARG A 269 3.31 2.10 -6.39
N ILE A 270 3.13 3.43 -6.42
CA ILE A 270 3.90 4.33 -7.29
C ILE A 270 5.30 4.53 -6.71
N TYR A 271 6.19 5.20 -7.44
CA TYR A 271 7.55 5.54 -7.00
C TYR A 271 7.56 6.25 -5.63
N GLY A 272 8.37 5.74 -4.72
CA GLY A 272 8.51 6.24 -3.35
C GLY A 272 9.84 6.96 -3.07
N GLY A 273 10.70 7.16 -4.08
CA GLY A 273 12.05 7.71 -3.89
C GLY A 273 12.09 9.19 -3.48
N TYR A 274 11.00 9.92 -3.64
CA TYR A 274 10.89 11.31 -3.17
C TYR A 274 10.34 11.44 -1.75
N ALA A 275 10.02 10.33 -1.07
CA ALA A 275 9.40 10.35 0.25
C ALA A 275 10.34 11.01 1.28
N VAL A 276 9.78 11.96 2.06
CA VAL A 276 10.45 12.61 3.19
C VAL A 276 9.96 12.06 4.54
N ASN A 277 9.23 10.94 4.49
CA ASN A 277 8.68 10.28 5.67
C ASN A 277 8.82 8.75 5.52
N ALA A 278 8.60 8.04 6.63
CA ALA A 278 8.74 6.58 6.69
C ALA A 278 7.45 5.82 6.32
N LEU A 279 6.43 6.47 5.74
CA LEU A 279 5.16 5.78 5.45
C LEU A 279 5.34 4.63 4.47
N ASN A 280 5.97 4.88 3.34
CA ASN A 280 6.31 3.83 2.37
C ASN A 280 7.35 4.36 1.35
N PRO A 281 8.60 4.64 1.78
CA PRO A 281 9.70 5.06 0.90
C PRO A 281 10.23 3.89 0.07
N GLU A 282 11.20 4.15 -0.81
CA GLU A 282 11.98 3.07 -1.42
C GLU A 282 12.95 2.43 -0.40
N PRO A 283 13.17 1.12 -0.51
CA PRO A 283 12.71 0.22 -1.59
C PRO A 283 11.31 -0.35 -1.38
N TYR A 284 10.63 -0.06 -0.27
CA TYR A 284 9.36 -0.68 0.11
C TYR A 284 8.23 -0.43 -0.90
N ALA A 285 8.22 0.75 -1.55
CA ALA A 285 7.25 1.03 -2.61
C ALA A 285 7.45 0.08 -3.80
N TYR A 286 8.68 -0.11 -4.25
CA TYR A 286 9.07 -1.08 -5.26
C TYR A 286 8.70 -2.52 -4.86
N GLU A 287 9.04 -2.89 -3.64
CA GLU A 287 8.90 -4.25 -3.09
C GLU A 287 7.43 -4.71 -2.99
N SER A 288 6.49 -3.77 -2.92
CA SER A 288 5.05 -4.09 -2.94
C SER A 288 4.61 -4.87 -4.20
N ALA A 289 5.35 -4.75 -5.31
CA ALA A 289 5.09 -5.49 -6.53
C ALA A 289 5.38 -7.00 -6.37
N PHE A 290 6.45 -7.35 -5.68
CA PHE A 290 6.76 -8.77 -5.41
C PHE A 290 5.67 -9.41 -4.55
N VAL A 291 5.12 -8.67 -3.59
CA VAL A 291 4.02 -9.18 -2.75
C VAL A 291 2.74 -9.42 -3.57
N ALA A 292 2.39 -8.51 -4.48
CA ALA A 292 1.28 -8.73 -5.41
C ALA A 292 1.51 -9.99 -6.26
N ARG A 293 2.73 -10.17 -6.77
CA ARG A 293 3.12 -11.39 -7.51
C ARG A 293 3.02 -12.65 -6.65
N TRP A 294 3.49 -12.63 -5.41
CA TRP A 294 3.42 -13.80 -4.52
C TRP A 294 1.98 -14.24 -4.28
N LEU A 295 1.08 -13.31 -4.00
CA LEU A 295 -0.35 -13.59 -3.80
C LEU A 295 -0.97 -14.27 -5.04
N ILE A 296 -0.70 -13.74 -6.23
CA ILE A 296 -1.20 -14.31 -7.48
C ILE A 296 -0.58 -15.70 -7.72
N GLN A 297 0.73 -15.84 -7.52
CA GLN A 297 1.43 -17.12 -7.68
C GLN A 297 0.94 -18.17 -6.67
N ASN A 298 0.67 -17.80 -5.44
CA ASN A 298 0.11 -18.70 -4.42
C ASN A 298 -1.27 -19.19 -4.85
N GLN A 299 -2.13 -18.30 -5.37
CA GLN A 299 -3.42 -18.70 -5.90
C GLN A 299 -3.29 -19.63 -7.12
N VAL A 300 -2.37 -19.33 -8.06
CA VAL A 300 -2.07 -20.21 -9.22
C VAL A 300 -1.62 -21.59 -8.78
N LYS A 301 -0.83 -21.68 -7.70
CA LYS A 301 -0.36 -22.94 -7.10
C LYS A 301 -1.45 -23.67 -6.30
N GLY A 302 -2.62 -23.08 -6.11
CA GLY A 302 -3.74 -23.70 -5.42
C GLY A 302 -3.74 -23.52 -3.91
N ASP A 303 -3.19 -22.40 -3.39
CA ASP A 303 -3.25 -22.07 -1.96
C ASP A 303 -4.71 -22.02 -1.49
N ALA A 304 -5.03 -22.87 -0.51
CA ALA A 304 -6.38 -22.99 0.05
C ALA A 304 -6.88 -21.69 0.73
N ALA A 305 -5.97 -20.81 1.20
CA ALA A 305 -6.32 -19.51 1.76
C ALA A 305 -6.82 -18.52 0.69
N LEU A 306 -6.44 -18.73 -0.56
CA LEU A 306 -6.80 -17.91 -1.72
C LEU A 306 -7.70 -18.66 -2.71
N ASN A 307 -8.37 -19.73 -2.28
CA ASN A 307 -9.24 -20.52 -3.14
C ASN A 307 -10.43 -19.69 -3.66
N TYR A 308 -10.57 -19.62 -4.99
CA TYR A 308 -11.67 -18.93 -5.69
C TYR A 308 -12.69 -19.91 -6.33
N SER A 309 -12.39 -21.22 -6.42
CA SER A 309 -13.20 -22.22 -7.12
C SER A 309 -13.89 -23.18 -6.17
N ALA A 310 -15.20 -23.34 -6.32
CA ALA A 310 -16.00 -24.32 -5.56
C ALA A 310 -15.54 -25.77 -5.79
N GLU A 311 -14.95 -26.06 -6.96
CA GLU A 311 -14.42 -27.40 -7.29
C GLU A 311 -13.21 -27.77 -6.40
N LYS A 312 -12.49 -26.76 -5.89
CA LYS A 312 -11.29 -26.93 -5.06
C LYS A 312 -11.58 -26.79 -3.55
N GLY A 313 -12.84 -26.69 -3.17
CA GLY A 313 -13.26 -26.54 -1.77
C GLY A 313 -13.91 -25.18 -1.47
N PRO A 314 -14.03 -24.78 -0.20
CA PRO A 314 -14.67 -23.53 0.18
C PRO A 314 -14.04 -22.31 -0.50
N ILE A 315 -14.87 -21.50 -1.15
CA ILE A 315 -14.39 -20.25 -1.78
C ILE A 315 -14.03 -19.25 -0.68
N LYS A 316 -12.79 -18.76 -0.68
CA LYS A 316 -12.27 -17.79 0.30
C LYS A 316 -11.82 -16.48 -0.33
N ALA A 317 -11.60 -16.43 -1.63
CA ALA A 317 -11.08 -15.28 -2.35
C ALA A 317 -11.80 -15.11 -3.71
N PRO A 318 -11.78 -13.91 -4.32
CA PRO A 318 -12.00 -13.77 -5.76
C PRO A 318 -10.77 -14.30 -6.52
N LEU A 319 -10.88 -14.49 -7.83
CA LEU A 319 -9.73 -14.73 -8.67
C LEU A 319 -8.85 -13.47 -8.70
N LEU A 320 -7.54 -13.63 -8.51
CA LEU A 320 -6.57 -12.54 -8.42
C LEU A 320 -5.89 -12.33 -9.78
N LEU A 321 -5.85 -11.09 -10.23
CA LEU A 321 -5.13 -10.65 -11.42
C LEU A 321 -4.21 -9.47 -11.07
N TRP A 322 -3.18 -9.26 -11.88
CA TRP A 322 -2.55 -7.96 -11.91
C TRP A 322 -3.52 -6.92 -12.45
N GLY A 323 -3.63 -5.80 -11.73
CA GLY A 323 -4.11 -4.54 -12.24
C GLY A 323 -2.98 -3.78 -12.94
N PRO A 324 -3.14 -2.49 -13.22
CA PRO A 324 -2.06 -1.69 -13.79
C PRO A 324 -0.85 -1.73 -12.86
N TYR A 325 0.32 -2.09 -13.39
CA TYR A 325 1.58 -2.02 -12.67
C TYR A 325 2.00 -0.56 -12.59
N LEU A 326 2.07 -0.01 -11.37
CA LEU A 326 2.18 1.43 -11.18
C LEU A 326 3.60 1.94 -10.94
N TRP A 327 4.56 1.07 -10.61
CA TRP A 327 5.91 1.49 -10.27
C TRP A 327 6.79 1.68 -11.51
N ALA A 328 7.56 2.77 -11.52
CA ALA A 328 8.70 3.01 -12.40
C ALA A 328 9.82 3.64 -11.57
N ASP A 329 11.07 3.55 -12.01
CA ASP A 329 12.22 4.05 -11.24
C ASP A 329 12.42 5.57 -11.39
N GLY A 330 11.50 6.33 -10.84
CA GLY A 330 11.57 7.79 -10.85
C GLY A 330 11.69 8.34 -12.27
N THR A 331 12.76 9.05 -12.58
CA THR A 331 13.00 9.65 -13.89
C THR A 331 13.55 8.68 -14.94
N SER A 332 13.83 7.42 -14.57
CA SER A 332 14.20 6.37 -15.54
C SER A 332 12.96 5.79 -16.21
N PRO A 333 12.81 5.88 -17.55
CA PRO A 333 11.62 5.38 -18.23
C PRO A 333 11.48 3.87 -18.15
N ARG A 334 10.27 3.38 -17.83
CA ARG A 334 9.93 1.95 -17.93
C ARG A 334 9.86 1.54 -19.41
N LYS A 335 10.40 0.36 -19.75
CA LYS A 335 10.53 -0.07 -21.14
C LYS A 335 9.19 -0.22 -21.86
N SER A 336 8.16 -0.74 -21.16
CA SER A 336 6.88 -1.09 -21.78
C SER A 336 6.05 0.10 -22.23
N ASP A 337 6.10 1.23 -21.51
CA ASP A 337 5.18 2.36 -21.69
C ASP A 337 5.81 3.74 -21.42
N GLN A 338 7.12 3.79 -21.21
CA GLN A 338 7.88 5.00 -20.94
C GLN A 338 7.42 5.75 -19.66
N LEU A 339 6.75 5.06 -18.73
CA LEU A 339 6.32 5.65 -17.48
C LEU A 339 7.51 6.16 -16.68
N ILE A 340 7.41 7.39 -16.21
CA ILE A 340 8.33 8.03 -15.27
C ILE A 340 7.56 8.71 -14.14
N TYR A 341 8.24 8.94 -13.01
CA TYR A 341 7.78 9.80 -11.94
C TYR A 341 8.81 10.89 -11.65
N THR A 342 8.39 12.13 -11.78
CA THR A 342 9.18 13.31 -11.40
C THR A 342 8.77 13.79 -10.01
N ARG A 343 9.57 14.68 -9.41
CA ARG A 343 9.18 15.30 -8.13
C ARG A 343 7.83 16.03 -8.22
N GLY A 344 7.47 16.57 -9.38
CA GLY A 344 6.20 17.24 -9.64
C GLY A 344 4.98 16.31 -9.59
N ASP A 345 5.15 15.00 -9.75
CA ASP A 345 4.08 14.01 -9.62
C ASP A 345 3.71 13.71 -8.16
N LEU A 346 4.53 14.13 -7.20
CA LEU A 346 4.32 13.89 -5.78
C LEU A 346 4.01 15.21 -5.05
N ALA A 347 3.19 15.12 -4.01
CA ALA A 347 2.93 16.22 -3.07
C ALA A 347 4.18 16.58 -2.25
N GLY A 348 4.09 17.59 -1.38
CA GLY A 348 5.21 18.06 -0.57
C GLY A 348 5.90 17.00 0.28
N ASP A 349 5.17 15.97 0.69
CA ASP A 349 5.69 14.84 1.48
C ASP A 349 6.41 13.76 0.64
N GLY A 350 6.40 13.89 -0.69
CA GLY A 350 7.02 12.93 -1.60
C GLY A 350 6.42 11.52 -1.59
N THR A 351 5.30 11.34 -0.89
CA THR A 351 4.61 10.05 -0.71
C THR A 351 3.25 10.03 -1.37
N HIS A 352 2.45 11.08 -1.16
CA HIS A 352 1.15 11.21 -1.79
C HIS A 352 1.30 11.78 -3.21
N PRO A 353 0.47 11.33 -4.18
CA PRO A 353 0.49 11.90 -5.51
C PRO A 353 -0.01 13.36 -5.49
N SER A 354 0.63 14.23 -6.27
CA SER A 354 0.12 15.56 -6.61
C SER A 354 -1.10 15.43 -7.53
N ASP A 355 -1.68 16.55 -7.95
CA ASP A 355 -2.75 16.51 -8.96
C ASP A 355 -2.28 15.92 -10.30
N ALA A 356 -1.04 16.22 -10.71
CA ALA A 356 -0.41 15.61 -11.88
C ALA A 356 -0.20 14.10 -11.70
N GLY A 357 0.34 13.68 -10.55
CA GLY A 357 0.60 12.26 -10.27
C GLY A 357 -0.69 11.43 -10.18
N ARG A 358 -1.74 11.93 -9.50
CA ARG A 358 -3.03 11.22 -9.45
C ARG A 358 -3.69 11.12 -10.83
N THR A 359 -3.55 12.16 -11.66
CA THR A 359 -4.06 12.15 -13.03
C THR A 359 -3.28 11.16 -13.92
N LYS A 360 -1.95 11.09 -13.76
CA LYS A 360 -1.08 10.10 -14.44
C LYS A 360 -1.53 8.67 -14.11
N VAL A 361 -1.67 8.34 -12.83
CA VAL A 361 -2.14 7.01 -12.40
C VAL A 361 -3.56 6.73 -12.88
N ALA A 362 -4.46 7.70 -12.79
CA ALA A 362 -5.83 7.56 -13.25
C ALA A 362 -5.92 7.23 -14.75
N ARG A 363 -5.08 7.85 -15.59
CA ARG A 363 -4.98 7.53 -17.02
C ARG A 363 -4.48 6.11 -17.25
N LEU A 364 -3.41 5.69 -16.55
CA LEU A 364 -2.93 4.30 -16.61
C LEU A 364 -4.04 3.31 -16.28
N MET A 365 -4.87 3.63 -15.28
CA MET A 365 -6.02 2.78 -14.92
C MET A 365 -7.09 2.75 -16.00
N VAL A 366 -7.48 3.91 -16.56
CA VAL A 366 -8.46 3.96 -17.65
C VAL A 366 -7.98 3.17 -18.85
N ASP A 367 -6.73 3.39 -19.26
CA ASP A 367 -6.14 2.70 -20.42
C ASP A 367 -6.08 1.19 -20.17
N PHE A 368 -5.65 0.76 -18.98
CA PHE A 368 -5.62 -0.65 -18.61
C PHE A 368 -7.02 -1.28 -18.69
N PHE A 369 -8.00 -0.74 -17.97
CA PHE A 369 -9.33 -1.35 -17.91
C PHE A 369 -10.07 -1.32 -19.26
N LYS A 370 -9.73 -0.40 -20.15
CA LYS A 370 -10.28 -0.32 -21.52
C LYS A 370 -9.64 -1.31 -22.49
N THR A 371 -8.37 -1.66 -22.30
CA THR A 371 -7.59 -2.37 -23.33
C THR A 371 -7.21 -3.79 -22.94
N ASP A 372 -7.00 -4.06 -21.64
CA ASP A 372 -6.62 -5.39 -21.19
C ASP A 372 -7.70 -6.43 -21.47
N PRO A 373 -7.36 -7.58 -22.09
CA PRO A 373 -8.33 -8.61 -22.48
C PRO A 373 -9.11 -9.20 -21.30
N LEU A 374 -8.56 -9.12 -20.08
CA LEU A 374 -9.17 -9.65 -18.86
C LEU A 374 -9.96 -8.58 -18.08
N SER A 375 -10.13 -7.36 -18.63
CA SER A 375 -10.92 -6.31 -17.99
C SER A 375 -11.93 -5.63 -18.92
N LYS A 376 -11.59 -5.42 -20.19
CA LYS A 376 -12.40 -4.64 -21.13
C LYS A 376 -13.84 -5.14 -21.28
N THR A 377 -14.09 -6.43 -21.11
CA THR A 377 -15.40 -7.05 -21.30
C THR A 377 -16.49 -6.54 -20.35
N TRP A 378 -16.11 -6.19 -19.11
CA TRP A 378 -17.03 -5.65 -18.12
C TRP A 378 -16.90 -4.13 -17.99
N PHE A 379 -15.75 -3.57 -18.41
CA PHE A 379 -15.49 -2.14 -18.27
C PHE A 379 -16.09 -1.31 -19.40
N THR A 380 -16.00 -1.81 -20.64
CA THR A 380 -16.45 -1.07 -21.83
C THR A 380 -17.90 -1.43 -22.20
N ARG A 381 -18.54 -0.52 -22.90
CA ARG A 381 -19.80 -0.82 -23.58
C ARG A 381 -19.59 -2.00 -24.54
N GLN A 382 -20.42 -3.03 -24.39
CA GLN A 382 -20.47 -4.09 -25.40
C GLN A 382 -21.13 -3.51 -26.64
N ALA A 383 -20.55 -3.73 -27.81
CA ALA A 383 -21.25 -3.47 -29.06
C ALA A 383 -22.51 -4.32 -29.04
N LEU A 384 -23.68 -3.70 -29.24
CA LEU A 384 -24.90 -4.44 -29.44
C LEU A 384 -24.65 -5.37 -30.64
N PRO A 385 -24.97 -6.69 -30.54
CA PRO A 385 -24.92 -7.52 -31.72
C PRO A 385 -25.81 -6.88 -32.78
N ASN A 386 -25.27 -6.69 -33.97
CA ASN A 386 -26.06 -6.20 -35.10
C ASN A 386 -27.34 -7.07 -35.21
N ARG A 387 -28.46 -6.41 -34.96
CA ARG A 387 -29.78 -7.04 -35.17
C ARG A 387 -30.04 -7.25 -36.65
#